data_8b4547155442cd8fbf4286f1b9f7c4ad
#
_entry.id   8b4547155442cd8fbf4286f1b9f7c4ad
#
_cell.length_a   1.000
_cell.length_b   1.000
_cell.length_c   1.000
_cell.angle_alpha   90.00
_cell.angle_beta   90.00
_cell.angle_gamma   90.00
#
_symmetry.space_group_name_H-M   'P 1'
#
loop_
_entity.id
_entity.type
_entity.pdbx_description
1 polymer ?
#
loop_
_entity_poly.entity_id
_entity_poly.type
_entity_poly.pdbx_seq_one_letter_code
_entity_poly.pdbx_strand_id
1 'polypeptide(L)' 'MTRTITVEGMTCEHCEQTVEEALSDVGGVESATADRESESATVEGDADDDELVAAVEDAGYEASA' A
#
# COMPACT_ATOMS: atom_id res chain seq x y z
N MET A 1 -5.64 -2.35 13.50
CA MET A 1 -4.86 -1.11 13.73
C MET A 1 -4.61 -0.44 12.37
N THR A 2 -4.45 0.86 12.38
CA THR A 2 -4.24 1.62 11.14
C THR A 2 -2.76 1.92 10.95
N ARG A 3 -2.25 1.66 9.75
CA ARG A 3 -0.85 1.93 9.41
C ARG A 3 -0.81 2.76 8.14
N THR A 4 0.15 3.66 8.05
CA THR A 4 0.35 4.48 6.86
C THR A 4 1.77 4.27 6.37
N ILE A 5 1.92 3.95 5.09
CA ILE A 5 3.23 3.81 4.47
C ILE A 5 3.35 4.80 3.32
N THR A 6 4.59 5.13 2.96
CA THR A 6 4.86 6.00 1.82
C THR A 6 4.96 5.13 0.57
N VAL A 7 4.27 5.51 -0.49
CA VAL A 7 4.30 4.78 -1.76
C VAL A 7 4.59 5.78 -2.88
N GLU A 8 5.70 5.59 -3.57
CA GLU A 8 6.11 6.46 -4.66
C GLU A 8 5.92 5.77 -6.00
N GLY A 9 5.70 6.56 -7.03
CA GLY A 9 5.55 6.05 -8.38
C GLY A 9 4.10 5.94 -8.85
N MET A 10 3.15 6.25 -7.99
CA MET A 10 1.75 6.28 -8.40
C MET A 10 1.50 7.53 -9.24
N THR A 11 1.02 7.35 -10.47
CA THR A 11 0.82 8.47 -11.40
C THR A 11 -0.64 8.67 -11.79
N CYS A 12 -1.53 7.73 -11.47
CA CYS A 12 -2.95 7.82 -11.83
C CYS A 12 -3.78 6.93 -10.91
N GLU A 13 -5.11 7.02 -11.06
CA GLU A 13 -6.03 6.21 -10.26
C GLU A 13 -5.76 4.71 -10.39
N HIS A 14 -5.39 4.28 -11.59
CA HIS A 14 -5.11 2.86 -11.81
C HIS A 14 -3.94 2.40 -10.95
N CYS A 15 -2.93 3.24 -10.78
CA CYS A 15 -1.80 2.94 -9.91
C CYS A 15 -2.24 2.81 -8.46
N GLU A 16 -3.13 3.70 -8.02
CA GLU A 16 -3.68 3.61 -6.67
C GLU A 16 -4.42 2.29 -6.47
N GLN A 17 -5.23 1.89 -7.44
CA GLN A 17 -5.96 0.63 -7.36
C GLN A 17 -5.03 -0.57 -7.32
N THR A 18 -3.96 -0.54 -8.10
CA THR A 18 -2.97 -1.62 -8.11
C THR A 18 -2.32 -1.75 -6.75
N VAL A 19 -1.94 -0.64 -6.13
CA VAL A 19 -1.35 -0.64 -4.80
C VAL A 19 -2.36 -1.16 -3.77
N GLU A 20 -3.61 -0.70 -3.85
CA GLU A 20 -4.65 -1.16 -2.93
C GLU A 20 -4.87 -2.66 -3.02
N GLU A 21 -4.90 -3.19 -4.24
CA GLU A 21 -5.07 -4.63 -4.44
C GLU A 21 -3.87 -5.41 -3.89
N ALA A 22 -2.66 -4.91 -4.15
CA ALA A 22 -1.46 -5.57 -3.63
C ALA A 22 -1.46 -5.61 -2.11
N LEU A 23 -1.83 -4.51 -1.48
CA LEU A 23 -1.89 -4.44 -0.02
C LEU A 23 -3.00 -5.34 0.53
N SER A 24 -4.14 -5.38 -0.14
CA SER A 24 -5.27 -6.21 0.30
C SER A 24 -4.97 -7.70 0.25
N ASP A 25 -4.01 -8.11 -0.59
CA ASP A 25 -3.60 -9.50 -0.67
C ASP A 25 -2.70 -9.93 0.48
N VAL A 26 -2.21 -8.99 1.26
CA VAL A 26 -1.36 -9.31 2.41
C VAL A 26 -2.22 -9.87 3.54
N GLY A 27 -1.79 -10.99 4.11
CA GLY A 27 -2.51 -11.60 5.23
C GLY A 27 -2.58 -10.65 6.40
N GLY A 28 -3.76 -10.49 6.97
CA GLY A 28 -3.99 -9.59 8.11
C GLY A 28 -4.52 -8.22 7.71
N VAL A 29 -4.51 -7.87 6.44
CA VAL A 29 -5.05 -6.59 5.95
C VAL A 29 -6.56 -6.69 5.80
N GLU A 30 -7.29 -5.80 6.43
CA GLU A 30 -8.75 -5.73 6.32
C GLU A 30 -9.16 -4.75 5.22
N SER A 31 -8.46 -3.64 5.08
CA SER A 31 -8.71 -2.69 4.00
C SER A 31 -7.45 -1.89 3.71
N ALA A 32 -7.38 -1.35 2.50
CA ALA A 32 -6.25 -0.54 2.09
C ALA A 32 -6.73 0.58 1.17
N THR A 33 -6.18 1.77 1.37
CA THR A 33 -6.50 2.94 0.56
C THR A 33 -5.20 3.61 0.16
N ALA A 34 -5.01 3.87 -1.13
CA ALA A 34 -3.83 4.55 -1.63
C ALA A 34 -4.19 5.94 -2.13
N ASP A 35 -3.30 6.89 -1.92
CA ASP A 35 -3.48 8.28 -2.34
C ASP A 35 -2.21 8.75 -3.04
N ARG A 36 -2.31 8.99 -4.35
CA ARG A 36 -1.15 9.42 -5.13
C ARG A 36 -0.75 10.86 -4.85
N GLU A 37 -1.68 11.69 -4.41
CA GLU A 37 -1.37 13.08 -4.12
C GLU A 37 -0.47 13.23 -2.90
N SER A 38 -0.71 12.43 -1.86
CA SER A 38 0.12 12.43 -0.67
C SER A 38 1.23 11.38 -0.72
N GLU A 39 1.27 10.60 -1.79
CA GLU A 39 2.24 9.49 -1.97
C GLU A 39 2.21 8.56 -0.78
N SER A 40 1.03 8.20 -0.34
CA SER A 40 0.86 7.35 0.84
C SER A 40 -0.22 6.30 0.62
N ALA A 41 -0.17 5.28 1.45
CA ALA A 41 -1.23 4.28 1.50
C ALA A 41 -1.56 4.02 2.97
N THR A 42 -2.85 3.98 3.26
CA THR A 42 -3.33 3.71 4.61
C THR A 42 -3.91 2.31 4.62
N VAL A 43 -3.48 1.50 5.59
CA VAL A 43 -3.87 0.11 5.69
C VAL A 43 -4.45 -0.15 7.07
N GLU A 44 -5.58 -0.84 7.10
CA GLU A 44 -6.18 -1.28 8.36
C GLU A 44 -6.02 -2.79 8.49
N GLY A 45 -5.66 -3.23 9.68
CA GLY A 45 -5.46 -4.64 9.98
C GLY A 45 -4.20 -4.89 10.78
N ASP A 46 -3.79 -6.15 10.85
CA ASP A 46 -2.67 -6.59 11.68
C ASP A 46 -1.44 -7.00 10.86
N ALA A 47 -1.28 -6.47 9.65
CA ALA A 47 -0.12 -6.79 8.83
C ALA A 47 1.10 -5.98 9.27
N ASP A 48 2.29 -6.58 9.14
CA ASP A 48 3.53 -5.90 9.44
C ASP A 48 3.91 -4.90 8.34
N ASP A 49 4.58 -3.82 8.71
CA ASP A 49 5.05 -2.84 7.75
C ASP A 49 5.93 -3.45 6.66
N ASP A 50 6.80 -4.38 7.05
CA ASP A 50 7.69 -5.07 6.11
C ASP A 50 6.91 -5.83 5.04
N GLU A 51 5.82 -6.47 5.44
CA GLU A 51 4.97 -7.19 4.49
C GLU A 51 4.25 -6.23 3.54
N LEU A 52 3.81 -5.10 4.06
CA LEU A 52 3.13 -4.09 3.25
C LEU A 52 4.10 -3.49 2.22
N VAL A 53 5.30 -3.15 2.66
CA VAL A 53 6.32 -2.61 1.78
C VAL A 53 6.68 -3.63 0.68
N ALA A 54 6.87 -4.88 1.05
CA ALA A 54 7.20 -5.93 0.09
C ALA A 54 6.09 -6.12 -0.94
N ALA A 55 4.83 -6.06 -0.52
CA ALA A 55 3.71 -6.21 -1.43
C ALA A 55 3.66 -5.09 -2.46
N VAL A 56 3.92 -3.85 -2.01
CA VAL A 56 3.93 -2.70 -2.91
C VAL A 56 5.10 -2.78 -3.89
N GLU A 57 6.26 -3.20 -3.42
CA GLU A 57 7.43 -3.36 -4.27
C GLU A 57 7.21 -4.44 -5.31
N ASP A 58 6.56 -5.53 -4.93
CA ASP A 58 6.18 -6.60 -5.86
C ASP A 58 5.24 -6.09 -6.96
N ALA A 59 4.43 -5.10 -6.65
CA ALA A 59 3.52 -4.50 -7.63
C ALA A 59 4.24 -3.51 -8.56
N GLY A 60 5.51 -3.21 -8.30
CA GLY A 60 6.29 -2.35 -9.17
C GLY A 60 6.43 -0.90 -8.69
N TYR A 61 6.10 -0.64 -7.44
CA TYR A 61 6.21 0.70 -6.85
C TYR A 61 7.25 0.71 -5.75
N GLU A 62 7.67 1.90 -5.35
CA GLU A 62 8.59 2.06 -4.23
C GLU A 62 7.79 2.37 -2.97
N ALA A 63 8.13 1.71 -1.88
CA ALA A 63 7.45 1.91 -0.62
C ALA A 63 8.43 1.97 0.53
N SER A 64 8.06 2.73 1.56
CA SER A 64 8.80 2.76 2.81
C SER A 64 7.83 2.98 3.96
N ALA A 65 8.18 2.43 5.10
CA ALA A 65 7.35 2.56 6.29
C ALA A 65 7.76 3.77 7.14
#